data_45c8ccabf36f80c68d2461b14a5077e9
#
_entry.id   45c8ccabf36f80c68d2461b14a5077e9
#
_cell.length_a   1.000
_cell.length_b   1.000
_cell.length_c   1.000
_cell.angle_alpha   90.00
_cell.angle_beta   90.00
_cell.angle_gamma   90.00
#
_symmetry.space_group_name_H-M   'P 1'
#
loop_
_entity.id
_entity.type
_entity.pdbx_description
1 polymer ?
#
loop_
_entity_poly.entity_id
_entity_poly.type
_entity_poly.pdbx_seq_one_letter_code
_entity_poly.pdbx_strand_id
1 'polypeptide(L)'
;MSFFFKHLRANRSGTPIMLAFQGGLFLFGVLLVAIVNAFLNDEQDYAAIGSLMALFGTAFGGLIRGQGAPVRYRMALSMGHTRRAYILADPAITALNCLVGIGAAWLLNKLEMWAYGLLYPGWVCSFDVSIIFQWWSILLLAAVVCIADFCMGAFQLRFGAKGFMAIWFPLCFSPMIVVNGLNAAEEGGASLMAQIGRGLIFLAGLLTPAMWTAVGAALLLVLVALSALCYLRIGVHA
;
A
#
# COMPACT_ATOMS: atom_id res chain seq x y z
N MET A 1 13.96 15.67 25.37
CA MET A 1 12.92 14.99 24.56
C MET A 1 13.61 14.35 23.37
N SER A 2 13.46 13.04 23.13
CA SER A 2 14.18 12.36 22.05
C SER A 2 13.72 12.88 20.67
N PHE A 3 14.61 12.80 19.68
CA PHE A 3 14.34 13.19 18.28
C PHE A 3 13.04 12.55 17.76
N PHE A 4 12.85 11.27 18.06
CA PHE A 4 11.69 10.51 17.64
C PHE A 4 10.36 11.17 18.07
N PHE A 5 10.24 11.61 19.32
CA PHE A 5 9.02 12.25 19.81
C PHE A 5 8.76 13.62 19.16
N LYS A 6 9.82 14.41 18.89
CA LYS A 6 9.68 15.67 18.17
C LYS A 6 9.17 15.44 16.75
N HIS A 7 9.74 14.44 16.06
CA HIS A 7 9.36 14.10 14.70
C HIS A 7 7.94 13.51 14.64
N LEU A 8 7.58 12.66 15.60
CA LEU A 8 6.22 12.13 15.75
C LEU A 8 5.20 13.26 15.94
N ARG A 9 5.50 14.23 16.81
CA ARG A 9 4.63 15.39 17.07
C ARG A 9 4.45 16.27 15.83
N ALA A 10 5.50 16.48 15.05
CA ALA A 10 5.44 17.24 13.80
C ALA A 10 4.60 16.55 12.72
N ASN A 11 4.55 15.20 12.72
CA ASN A 11 3.80 14.40 11.75
C ASN A 11 2.41 13.95 12.23
N ARG A 12 1.96 14.44 13.38
CA ARG A 12 0.70 13.97 14.01
C ARG A 12 -0.56 14.24 13.18
N SER A 13 -0.55 15.26 12.32
CA SER A 13 -1.68 15.61 11.46
C SER A 13 -1.93 14.60 10.32
N GLY A 14 -0.93 13.79 9.96
CA GLY A 14 -1.07 12.78 8.90
C GLY A 14 -1.97 11.61 9.28
N THR A 15 -1.95 11.19 10.54
CA THR A 15 -2.75 10.05 11.02
C THR A 15 -4.26 10.27 10.93
N PRO A 16 -4.84 11.39 11.43
CA PRO A 16 -6.28 11.62 11.31
C PRO A 16 -6.74 11.79 9.86
N ILE A 17 -5.92 12.39 8.99
CA ILE A 17 -6.24 12.48 7.56
C ILE A 17 -6.29 11.09 6.92
N MET A 18 -5.33 10.23 7.23
CA MET A 18 -5.31 8.84 6.77
C MET A 18 -6.55 8.08 7.26
N LEU A 19 -6.92 8.20 8.54
CA LEU A 19 -8.09 7.54 9.10
C LEU A 19 -9.40 8.06 8.51
N ALA A 20 -9.51 9.37 8.24
CA ALA A 20 -10.67 9.95 7.58
C ALA A 20 -10.82 9.43 6.14
N PHE A 21 -9.71 9.36 5.39
CA PHE A 21 -9.69 8.80 4.04
C PHE A 21 -10.06 7.31 4.04
N GLN A 22 -9.50 6.54 4.98
CA GLN A 22 -9.82 5.14 5.20
C GLN A 22 -11.30 4.92 5.52
N GLY A 23 -11.87 5.74 6.41
CA GLY A 23 -13.31 5.70 6.73
C GLY A 23 -14.19 6.03 5.53
N GLY A 24 -13.79 7.00 4.71
CA GLY A 24 -14.48 7.33 3.46
C GLY A 24 -14.49 6.17 2.45
N LEU A 25 -13.34 5.51 2.27
CA LEU A 25 -13.24 4.34 1.40
C LEU A 25 -14.05 3.14 1.96
N PHE A 26 -14.04 2.95 3.27
CA PHE A 26 -14.86 1.93 3.93
C PHE A 26 -16.35 2.14 3.62
N LEU A 27 -16.87 3.35 3.86
CA LEU A 27 -18.26 3.69 3.59
C LEU A 27 -18.61 3.52 2.10
N PHE A 28 -17.70 3.91 1.22
CA PHE A 28 -17.88 3.69 -0.21
C PHE A 28 -17.99 2.20 -0.56
N GLY A 29 -17.13 1.35 0.01
CA GLY A 29 -17.17 -0.11 -0.19
C GLY A 29 -18.46 -0.74 0.33
N VAL A 30 -18.90 -0.37 1.55
CA VAL A 30 -20.17 -0.85 2.12
C VAL A 30 -21.36 -0.42 1.26
N LEU A 31 -21.38 0.83 0.79
CA LEU A 31 -22.45 1.34 -0.06
C LEU A 31 -22.48 0.63 -1.42
N LEU A 32 -21.33 0.32 -1.98
CA LEU A 32 -21.23 -0.44 -3.22
C LEU A 32 -21.81 -1.86 -3.06
N VAL A 33 -21.47 -2.56 -1.97
CA VAL A 33 -22.06 -3.89 -1.67
C VAL A 33 -23.57 -3.79 -1.46
N ALA A 34 -24.04 -2.77 -0.74
CA ALA A 34 -25.47 -2.58 -0.52
C ALA A 34 -26.23 -2.35 -1.85
N ILE A 35 -25.65 -1.59 -2.78
CA ILE A 35 -26.23 -1.38 -4.12
C ILE A 35 -26.21 -2.70 -4.92
N VAL A 36 -25.11 -3.42 -4.94
CA VAL A 36 -25.00 -4.69 -5.67
C VAL A 36 -26.01 -5.69 -5.14
N ASN A 37 -26.10 -5.85 -3.81
CA ASN A 37 -27.04 -6.78 -3.21
C ASN A 37 -28.52 -6.38 -3.44
N ALA A 38 -28.82 -5.07 -3.50
CA ALA A 38 -30.18 -4.61 -3.74
C ALA A 38 -30.67 -4.82 -5.18
N PHE A 39 -29.76 -4.80 -6.18
CA PHE A 39 -30.14 -4.75 -7.59
C PHE A 39 -29.65 -5.93 -8.42
N LEU A 40 -28.61 -6.64 -8.01
CA LEU A 40 -27.90 -7.59 -8.86
C LEU A 40 -27.66 -8.98 -8.21
N ASN A 41 -27.91 -9.12 -6.90
CA ASN A 41 -27.53 -10.34 -6.20
C ASN A 41 -28.74 -11.26 -5.95
N ASP A 42 -28.80 -12.38 -6.67
CA ASP A 42 -29.80 -13.42 -6.49
C ASP A 42 -29.28 -14.58 -5.60
N GLU A 43 -27.98 -14.63 -5.27
CA GLU A 43 -27.33 -15.77 -4.62
C GLU A 43 -27.34 -15.73 -3.09
N GLN A 44 -27.92 -14.71 -2.46
CA GLN A 44 -27.97 -14.53 -1.01
C GLN A 44 -26.59 -14.63 -0.34
N ASP A 45 -25.58 -14.01 -0.97
CA ASP A 45 -24.24 -13.87 -0.43
C ASP A 45 -23.83 -12.38 -0.31
N TYR A 46 -22.80 -12.11 0.45
CA TYR A 46 -22.19 -10.79 0.54
C TYR A 46 -20.68 -10.86 0.62
N ALA A 47 -19.99 -9.78 0.24
CA ALA A 47 -18.54 -9.66 0.32
C ALA A 47 -18.14 -8.50 1.24
N ALA A 48 -17.11 -8.68 2.07
CA ALA A 48 -16.57 -7.65 2.97
C ALA A 48 -15.70 -6.63 2.22
N ILE A 49 -16.28 -5.97 1.20
CA ILE A 49 -15.57 -5.00 0.34
C ILE A 49 -15.25 -3.70 1.09
N GLY A 50 -16.09 -3.29 2.06
CA GLY A 50 -15.83 -2.12 2.88
C GLY A 50 -14.50 -2.25 3.62
N SER A 51 -14.25 -3.38 4.25
CA SER A 51 -13.01 -3.67 4.98
C SER A 51 -11.80 -3.76 4.05
N LEU A 52 -11.97 -4.34 2.86
CA LEU A 52 -10.93 -4.38 1.83
C LEU A 52 -10.56 -2.96 1.39
N MET A 53 -11.55 -2.10 1.14
CA MET A 53 -11.34 -0.70 0.79
C MET A 53 -10.68 0.08 1.92
N ALA A 54 -10.99 -0.22 3.19
CA ALA A 54 -10.31 0.37 4.34
C ALA A 54 -8.81 -0.03 4.37
N LEU A 55 -8.48 -1.29 4.13
CA LEU A 55 -7.08 -1.74 4.01
C LEU A 55 -6.36 -1.06 2.85
N PHE A 56 -7.04 -0.94 1.71
CA PHE A 56 -6.52 -0.20 0.56
C PHE A 56 -6.24 1.26 0.93
N GLY A 57 -7.13 1.89 1.72
CA GLY A 57 -6.95 3.23 2.26
C GLY A 57 -5.71 3.37 3.13
N THR A 58 -5.37 2.34 3.91
CA THR A 58 -4.14 2.32 4.72
C THR A 58 -2.90 2.27 3.83
N ALA A 59 -2.87 1.37 2.85
CA ALA A 59 -1.75 1.24 1.91
C ALA A 59 -1.57 2.51 1.08
N PHE A 60 -2.66 3.06 0.55
CA PHE A 60 -2.66 4.28 -0.25
C PHE A 60 -2.26 5.50 0.57
N GLY A 61 -2.72 5.58 1.83
CA GLY A 61 -2.32 6.63 2.77
C GLY A 61 -0.81 6.64 3.03
N GLY A 62 -0.17 5.46 3.12
CA GLY A 62 1.28 5.33 3.19
C GLY A 62 1.97 5.86 1.93
N LEU A 63 1.46 5.51 0.75
CA LEU A 63 2.00 5.98 -0.53
C LEU A 63 1.86 7.50 -0.71
N ILE A 64 0.69 8.08 -0.36
CA ILE A 64 0.46 9.53 -0.38
C ILE A 64 1.41 10.24 0.60
N ARG A 65 1.67 9.64 1.76
CA ARG A 65 2.64 10.16 2.71
C ARG A 65 4.02 10.30 2.08
N GLY A 66 4.45 9.36 1.23
CA GLY A 66 5.71 9.42 0.48
C GLY A 66 5.87 10.70 -0.32
N GLN A 67 4.78 11.25 -0.86
CA GLN A 67 4.81 12.54 -1.58
C GLN A 67 5.24 13.70 -0.69
N GLY A 68 4.91 13.68 0.58
CA GLY A 68 5.34 14.69 1.55
C GLY A 68 6.77 14.51 2.07
N ALA A 69 7.48 13.43 1.70
CA ALA A 69 8.82 13.13 2.20
C ALA A 69 9.84 14.26 1.97
N PRO A 70 9.89 14.96 0.82
CA PRO A 70 10.79 16.08 0.63
C PRO A 70 10.57 17.21 1.63
N VAL A 71 9.32 17.52 1.93
CA VAL A 71 8.96 18.55 2.91
C VAL A 71 9.35 18.12 4.32
N ARG A 72 9.01 16.89 4.70
CA ARG A 72 9.36 16.33 6.01
C ARG A 72 10.87 16.26 6.21
N TYR A 73 11.62 15.86 5.18
CA TYR A 73 13.07 15.78 5.21
C TYR A 73 13.70 17.16 5.44
N ARG A 74 13.30 18.17 4.65
CA ARG A 74 13.78 19.55 4.81
C ARG A 74 13.44 20.12 6.19
N MET A 75 12.20 19.90 6.66
CA MET A 75 11.77 20.31 7.98
C MET A 75 12.60 19.65 9.09
N ALA A 76 12.88 18.36 8.99
CA ALA A 76 13.72 17.66 9.96
C ALA A 76 15.13 18.26 10.01
N LEU A 77 15.74 18.55 8.86
CA LEU A 77 17.06 19.16 8.79
C LEU A 77 17.06 20.62 9.32
N SER A 78 16.02 21.41 9.03
CA SER A 78 15.90 22.78 9.56
C SER A 78 15.74 22.80 11.10
N MET A 79 15.19 21.73 11.69
CA MET A 79 15.13 21.54 13.13
C MET A 79 16.45 21.02 13.75
N GLY A 80 17.54 20.98 12.99
CA GLY A 80 18.87 20.58 13.45
C GLY A 80 19.06 19.05 13.54
N HIS A 81 18.20 18.25 12.86
CA HIS A 81 18.34 16.81 12.89
C HIS A 81 19.33 16.31 11.84
N THR A 82 20.04 15.23 12.19
CA THR A 82 20.98 14.61 11.25
C THR A 82 20.22 13.77 10.21
N ARG A 83 20.77 13.63 9.01
CA ARG A 83 20.22 12.81 7.94
C ARG A 83 20.03 11.35 8.37
N ARG A 84 20.99 10.82 9.16
CA ARG A 84 20.92 9.45 9.70
C ARG A 84 19.74 9.29 10.67
N ALA A 85 19.50 10.28 11.52
CA ALA A 85 18.36 10.25 12.43
C ALA A 85 17.01 10.25 11.67
N TYR A 86 16.92 11.01 10.58
CA TYR A 86 15.73 11.01 9.73
C TYR A 86 15.47 9.64 9.07
N ILE A 87 16.51 9.03 8.47
CA ILE A 87 16.41 7.72 7.81
C ILE A 87 15.90 6.61 8.75
N LEU A 88 16.20 6.71 10.03
CA LEU A 88 15.72 5.74 11.02
C LEU A 88 14.34 6.08 11.58
N ALA A 89 14.05 7.36 11.79
CA ALA A 89 12.82 7.79 12.46
C ALA A 89 11.61 7.84 11.52
N ASP A 90 11.77 8.28 10.26
CA ASP A 90 10.62 8.44 9.35
C ASP A 90 9.98 7.08 8.98
N PRO A 91 10.73 6.02 8.64
CA PRO A 91 10.14 4.69 8.44
C PRO A 91 9.49 4.11 9.70
N ALA A 92 10.07 4.36 10.89
CA ALA A 92 9.47 3.91 12.16
C ALA A 92 8.11 4.59 12.42
N ILE A 93 7.98 5.87 12.08
CA ILE A 93 6.71 6.60 12.18
C ILE A 93 5.72 6.10 11.12
N THR A 94 6.18 5.82 9.92
CA THR A 94 5.34 5.22 8.87
C THR A 94 4.83 3.85 9.29
N ALA A 95 5.67 3.01 9.88
CA ALA A 95 5.28 1.71 10.44
C ALA A 95 4.19 1.87 11.52
N LEU A 96 4.38 2.80 12.45
CA LEU A 96 3.41 3.08 13.50
C LEU A 96 2.06 3.52 12.91
N ASN A 97 2.06 4.45 11.95
CA ASN A 97 0.85 4.90 11.28
C ASN A 97 0.17 3.75 10.52
N CYS A 98 0.94 2.90 9.85
CA CYS A 98 0.43 1.74 9.14
C CYS A 98 -0.25 0.76 10.11
N LEU A 99 0.37 0.46 11.25
CA LEU A 99 -0.20 -0.40 12.29
C LEU A 99 -1.51 0.19 12.86
N VAL A 100 -1.56 1.50 13.08
CA VAL A 100 -2.79 2.18 13.50
C VAL A 100 -3.88 2.05 12.43
N GLY A 101 -3.53 2.24 11.15
CA GLY A 101 -4.46 2.07 10.03
C GLY A 101 -4.97 0.64 9.88
N ILE A 102 -4.10 -0.36 10.00
CA ILE A 102 -4.49 -1.78 9.96
C ILE A 102 -5.39 -2.12 11.16
N GLY A 103 -5.07 -1.63 12.35
CA GLY A 103 -5.92 -1.80 13.53
C GLY A 103 -7.30 -1.20 13.37
N ALA A 104 -7.39 0.00 12.78
CA ALA A 104 -8.67 0.62 12.42
C ALA A 104 -9.43 -0.19 11.37
N ALA A 105 -8.76 -0.70 10.32
CA ALA A 105 -9.38 -1.56 9.31
C ALA A 105 -9.91 -2.86 9.92
N TRP A 106 -9.18 -3.45 10.87
CA TRP A 106 -9.64 -4.63 11.60
C TRP A 106 -10.92 -4.35 12.40
N LEU A 107 -11.00 -3.21 13.10
CA LEU A 107 -12.20 -2.80 13.82
C LEU A 107 -13.37 -2.59 12.85
N LEU A 108 -13.13 -1.93 11.71
CA LEU A 108 -14.12 -1.74 10.66
C LEU A 108 -14.61 -3.07 10.08
N ASN A 109 -13.70 -4.06 9.90
CA ASN A 109 -14.09 -5.40 9.47
C ASN A 109 -15.04 -6.08 10.46
N LYS A 110 -14.76 -5.98 11.77
CA LYS A 110 -15.66 -6.51 12.80
C LYS A 110 -17.03 -5.83 12.78
N LEU A 111 -17.03 -4.51 12.59
CA LEU A 111 -18.27 -3.72 12.46
C LEU A 111 -19.06 -4.12 11.21
N GLU A 112 -18.41 -4.28 10.07
CA GLU A 112 -19.01 -4.68 8.79
C GLU A 112 -19.66 -6.06 8.90
N MET A 113 -18.91 -7.05 9.42
CA MET A 113 -19.42 -8.41 9.60
C MET A 113 -20.59 -8.46 10.57
N TRP A 114 -20.54 -7.69 11.65
CA TRP A 114 -21.66 -7.57 12.58
C TRP A 114 -22.89 -6.93 11.92
N ALA A 115 -22.71 -5.84 11.18
CA ALA A 115 -23.79 -5.14 10.49
C ALA A 115 -24.45 -6.03 9.42
N TYR A 116 -23.66 -6.74 8.63
CA TYR A 116 -24.21 -7.67 7.62
C TYR A 116 -24.91 -8.86 8.25
N GLY A 117 -24.43 -9.39 9.36
CA GLY A 117 -25.14 -10.42 10.11
C GLY A 117 -26.52 -9.98 10.63
N LEU A 118 -26.72 -8.68 10.88
CA LEU A 118 -28.03 -8.12 11.23
C LEU A 118 -28.92 -7.82 10.03
N LEU A 119 -28.32 -7.29 8.95
CA LEU A 119 -29.06 -6.85 7.75
C LEU A 119 -29.44 -8.02 6.83
N TYR A 120 -28.60 -9.04 6.78
CA TYR A 120 -28.74 -10.18 5.90
C TYR A 120 -28.68 -11.52 6.68
N PRO A 121 -29.68 -11.78 7.56
CA PRO A 121 -29.67 -13.01 8.37
C PRO A 121 -29.77 -14.24 7.47
N GLY A 122 -28.82 -15.15 7.62
CA GLY A 122 -28.76 -16.40 6.84
C GLY A 122 -27.97 -16.32 5.52
N TRP A 123 -27.48 -15.14 5.14
CA TRP A 123 -26.60 -15.00 3.97
C TRP A 123 -25.18 -15.45 4.29
N VAL A 124 -24.47 -15.91 3.27
CA VAL A 124 -23.08 -16.41 3.41
C VAL A 124 -22.11 -15.31 3.00
N CYS A 125 -21.03 -15.15 3.78
CA CYS A 125 -19.96 -14.29 3.38
C CYS A 125 -19.09 -14.99 2.32
N SER A 126 -19.18 -14.56 1.06
CA SER A 126 -18.42 -15.12 -0.06
C SER A 126 -16.96 -14.67 -0.07
N PHE A 127 -16.67 -13.50 0.51
CA PHE A 127 -15.33 -12.95 0.61
C PHE A 127 -15.07 -12.34 1.99
N ASP A 128 -14.28 -13.04 2.81
CA ASP A 128 -13.86 -12.58 4.14
C ASP A 128 -12.40 -12.10 4.10
N VAL A 129 -12.21 -10.86 4.51
CA VAL A 129 -10.89 -10.21 4.58
C VAL A 129 -10.13 -10.60 5.85
N SER A 130 -10.74 -11.37 6.76
CA SER A 130 -10.13 -11.72 8.06
C SER A 130 -8.77 -12.41 7.95
N ILE A 131 -8.53 -13.14 6.86
CA ILE A 131 -7.26 -13.80 6.57
C ILE A 131 -6.08 -12.81 6.47
N ILE A 132 -6.36 -11.56 6.06
CA ILE A 132 -5.35 -10.51 5.95
C ILE A 132 -4.95 -9.96 7.33
N PHE A 133 -5.78 -10.15 8.35
CA PHE A 133 -5.51 -9.70 9.72
C PHE A 133 -4.70 -10.70 10.56
N GLN A 134 -4.12 -11.72 9.94
CA GLN A 134 -3.15 -12.58 10.59
C GLN A 134 -1.85 -11.81 10.87
N TRP A 135 -1.20 -12.10 11.99
CA TRP A 135 -0.03 -11.36 12.45
C TRP A 135 1.11 -11.23 11.42
N TRP A 136 1.35 -12.28 10.64
CA TRP A 136 2.38 -12.27 9.59
C TRP A 136 1.97 -11.39 8.38
N SER A 137 0.69 -11.39 8.01
CA SER A 137 0.16 -10.53 6.93
C SER A 137 0.22 -9.05 7.34
N ILE A 138 -0.09 -8.74 8.60
CA ILE A 138 0.03 -7.38 9.15
C ILE A 138 1.47 -6.90 9.08
N LEU A 139 2.44 -7.73 9.50
CA LEU A 139 3.85 -7.38 9.44
C LEU A 139 4.33 -7.20 7.99
N LEU A 140 3.92 -8.10 7.09
CA LEU A 140 4.25 -8.01 5.67
C LEU A 140 3.69 -6.73 5.05
N LEU A 141 2.40 -6.43 5.27
CA LEU A 141 1.76 -5.22 4.76
C LEU A 141 2.44 -3.96 5.29
N ALA A 142 2.72 -3.90 6.59
CA ALA A 142 3.44 -2.78 7.20
C ALA A 142 4.83 -2.61 6.61
N ALA A 143 5.58 -3.70 6.41
CA ALA A 143 6.91 -3.66 5.80
C ALA A 143 6.85 -3.15 4.35
N VAL A 144 5.93 -3.66 3.54
CA VAL A 144 5.75 -3.24 2.14
C VAL A 144 5.42 -1.75 2.06
N VAL A 145 4.47 -1.27 2.88
CA VAL A 145 4.08 0.16 2.90
C VAL A 145 5.26 1.03 3.34
N CYS A 146 6.02 0.61 4.36
CA CYS A 146 7.19 1.36 4.83
C CYS A 146 8.29 1.44 3.76
N ILE A 147 8.59 0.33 3.09
CA ILE A 147 9.60 0.30 2.02
C ILE A 147 9.13 1.17 0.85
N ALA A 148 7.87 1.07 0.46
CA ALA A 148 7.30 1.87 -0.62
C ALA A 148 7.35 3.39 -0.30
N ASP A 149 6.89 3.81 0.90
CA ASP A 149 6.96 5.20 1.36
C ASP A 149 8.42 5.72 1.34
N PHE A 150 9.34 4.96 1.89
CA PHE A 150 10.76 5.31 1.95
C PHE A 150 11.40 5.46 0.57
N CYS A 151 11.15 4.50 -0.33
CA CYS A 151 11.68 4.53 -1.69
C CYS A 151 11.07 5.67 -2.51
N MET A 152 9.74 5.86 -2.43
CA MET A 152 9.06 6.96 -3.10
C MET A 152 9.58 8.32 -2.63
N GLY A 153 9.78 8.48 -1.33
CA GLY A 153 10.34 9.69 -0.76
C GLY A 153 11.75 9.99 -1.28
N ALA A 154 12.63 8.98 -1.36
CA ALA A 154 13.98 9.11 -1.89
C ALA A 154 13.99 9.49 -3.37
N PHE A 155 13.16 8.83 -4.18
CA PHE A 155 13.03 9.14 -5.61
C PHE A 155 12.48 10.55 -5.84
N GLN A 156 11.49 10.96 -5.06
CA GLN A 156 10.93 12.30 -5.17
C GLN A 156 11.92 13.37 -4.74
N LEU A 157 12.73 13.13 -3.72
CA LEU A 157 13.83 14.02 -3.33
C LEU A 157 14.84 14.21 -4.45
N ARG A 158 15.17 13.12 -5.18
CA ARG A 158 16.18 13.14 -6.26
C ARG A 158 15.65 13.70 -7.57
N PHE A 159 14.45 13.33 -7.97
CA PHE A 159 13.89 13.56 -9.30
C PHE A 159 12.66 14.46 -9.29
N GLY A 160 12.23 14.96 -8.10
CA GLY A 160 11.03 15.80 -7.95
C GLY A 160 9.76 15.07 -8.40
N ALA A 161 8.81 15.81 -8.96
CA ALA A 161 7.53 15.28 -9.44
C ALA A 161 7.68 14.17 -10.52
N LYS A 162 8.74 14.23 -11.33
CA LYS A 162 9.03 13.20 -12.35
C LYS A 162 9.35 11.85 -11.71
N GLY A 163 10.09 11.84 -10.59
CA GLY A 163 10.38 10.61 -9.83
C GLY A 163 9.14 9.98 -9.24
N PHE A 164 8.22 10.80 -8.74
CA PHE A 164 6.93 10.33 -8.27
C PHE A 164 6.13 9.65 -9.39
N MET A 165 5.97 10.31 -10.51
CA MET A 165 5.24 9.75 -11.67
C MET A 165 5.88 8.45 -12.17
N ALA A 166 7.21 8.36 -12.20
CA ALA A 166 7.94 7.17 -12.64
C ALA A 166 7.66 5.92 -11.77
N ILE A 167 7.27 6.10 -10.52
CA ILE A 167 6.88 4.99 -9.63
C ILE A 167 5.37 4.75 -9.67
N TRP A 168 4.58 5.82 -9.64
CA TRP A 168 3.12 5.74 -9.63
C TRP A 168 2.54 5.09 -10.88
N PHE A 169 3.03 5.48 -12.04
CA PHE A 169 2.54 4.95 -13.31
C PHE A 169 2.68 3.42 -13.38
N PRO A 170 3.87 2.82 -13.18
CA PRO A 170 3.99 1.37 -13.14
C PRO A 170 3.15 0.73 -12.04
N LEU A 171 3.09 1.31 -10.85
CA LEU A 171 2.34 0.74 -9.73
C LEU A 171 0.84 0.65 -10.02
N CYS A 172 0.26 1.69 -10.65
CA CYS A 172 -1.17 1.72 -10.98
C CYS A 172 -1.52 0.85 -12.19
N PHE A 173 -0.66 0.82 -13.20
CA PHE A 173 -0.97 0.17 -14.47
C PHE A 173 -0.44 -1.27 -14.57
N SER A 174 0.64 -1.62 -13.85
CA SER A 174 1.20 -2.99 -13.92
C SER A 174 0.19 -4.08 -13.53
N PRO A 175 -0.66 -3.96 -12.50
CA PRO A 175 -1.63 -4.99 -12.20
C PRO A 175 -2.64 -5.19 -13.34
N MET A 176 -3.12 -4.09 -13.94
CA MET A 176 -4.04 -4.17 -15.09
C MET A 176 -3.38 -4.82 -16.31
N ILE A 177 -2.13 -4.45 -16.61
CA ILE A 177 -1.38 -5.02 -17.73
C ILE A 177 -1.12 -6.50 -17.50
N VAL A 178 -0.75 -6.89 -16.26
CA VAL A 178 -0.49 -8.29 -15.91
C VAL A 178 -1.78 -9.12 -16.03
N VAL A 179 -2.87 -8.69 -15.39
CA VAL A 179 -4.13 -9.44 -15.41
C VAL A 179 -4.68 -9.55 -16.84
N ASN A 180 -4.76 -8.44 -17.57
CA ASN A 180 -5.26 -8.47 -18.94
C ASN A 180 -4.33 -9.26 -19.87
N GLY A 181 -3.02 -9.20 -19.64
CA GLY A 181 -2.04 -9.98 -20.40
C GLY A 181 -2.19 -11.48 -20.18
N LEU A 182 -2.36 -11.91 -18.92
CA LEU A 182 -2.56 -13.33 -18.59
C LEU A 182 -3.86 -13.87 -19.17
N ASN A 183 -4.97 -13.16 -19.00
CA ASN A 183 -6.26 -13.55 -19.58
C ASN A 183 -6.19 -13.65 -21.10
N ALA A 184 -5.61 -12.66 -21.77
CA ALA A 184 -5.46 -12.69 -23.23
C ALA A 184 -4.52 -13.82 -23.71
N ALA A 185 -3.54 -14.23 -22.91
CA ALA A 185 -2.65 -15.35 -23.21
C ALA A 185 -3.39 -16.69 -23.10
N GLU A 186 -4.28 -16.85 -22.13
CA GLU A 186 -5.13 -18.04 -21.94
C GLU A 186 -6.14 -18.17 -23.10
N GLU A 187 -6.69 -17.09 -23.60
CA GLU A 187 -7.57 -17.07 -24.76
C GLU A 187 -6.88 -17.40 -26.09
N GLY A 188 -5.56 -17.54 -26.10
CA GLY A 188 -4.78 -17.93 -27.29
C GLY A 188 -4.66 -16.83 -28.36
N GLY A 189 -5.02 -15.59 -28.05
CA GLY A 189 -5.00 -14.47 -28.97
C GLY A 189 -3.61 -14.10 -29.49
N ALA A 190 -3.54 -13.40 -30.66
CA ALA A 190 -2.31 -12.85 -31.22
C ALA A 190 -2.06 -11.39 -30.82
N SER A 191 -2.88 -10.83 -29.93
CA SER A 191 -2.79 -9.44 -29.49
C SER A 191 -1.47 -9.13 -28.75
N LEU A 192 -1.10 -7.85 -28.68
CA LEU A 192 0.07 -7.40 -27.90
C LEU A 192 -0.04 -7.85 -26.43
N MET A 193 -1.25 -7.79 -25.84
CA MET A 193 -1.49 -8.21 -24.46
C MET A 193 -1.26 -9.71 -24.28
N ALA A 194 -1.69 -10.55 -25.24
CA ALA A 194 -1.41 -11.98 -25.22
C ALA A 194 0.09 -12.29 -25.34
N GLN A 195 0.84 -11.50 -26.12
CA GLN A 195 2.31 -11.64 -26.19
C GLN A 195 2.98 -11.27 -24.85
N ILE A 196 2.55 -10.19 -24.20
CA ILE A 196 3.01 -9.80 -22.86
C ILE A 196 2.68 -10.92 -21.87
N GLY A 197 1.46 -11.45 -21.86
CA GLY A 197 1.05 -12.54 -20.98
C GLY A 197 1.89 -13.80 -21.16
N ARG A 198 2.13 -14.24 -22.40
CA ARG A 198 3.03 -15.39 -22.69
C ARG A 198 4.45 -15.12 -22.22
N GLY A 199 4.97 -13.91 -22.43
CA GLY A 199 6.28 -13.51 -21.90
C GLY A 199 6.36 -13.58 -20.38
N LEU A 200 5.32 -13.14 -19.68
CA LEU A 200 5.22 -13.25 -18.20
C LEU A 200 5.17 -14.71 -17.73
N ILE A 201 4.36 -15.56 -18.37
CA ILE A 201 4.29 -16.99 -18.08
C ILE A 201 5.66 -17.66 -18.30
N PHE A 202 6.31 -17.36 -19.42
CA PHE A 202 7.65 -17.87 -19.72
C PHE A 202 8.65 -17.42 -18.65
N LEU A 203 8.69 -16.13 -18.30
CA LEU A 203 9.56 -15.61 -17.25
C LEU A 203 9.27 -16.26 -15.89
N ALA A 204 8.00 -16.44 -15.56
CA ALA A 204 7.60 -17.10 -14.31
C ALA A 204 8.09 -18.57 -14.26
N GLY A 205 8.11 -19.24 -15.41
CA GLY A 205 8.61 -20.62 -15.53
C GLY A 205 10.15 -20.78 -15.51
N LEU A 206 10.91 -19.68 -15.73
CA LEU A 206 12.37 -19.74 -15.76
C LEU A 206 13.01 -20.01 -14.39
N LEU A 207 12.37 -19.61 -13.33
CA LEU A 207 12.89 -19.70 -11.98
C LEU A 207 11.92 -20.45 -11.06
N THR A 208 12.46 -21.21 -10.12
CA THR A 208 11.64 -21.79 -9.06
C THR A 208 11.05 -20.70 -8.16
N PRO A 209 9.94 -20.94 -7.45
CA PRO A 209 9.38 -19.97 -6.51
C PRO A 209 10.39 -19.47 -5.48
N ALA A 210 11.31 -20.34 -5.01
CA ALA A 210 12.37 -19.97 -4.09
C ALA A 210 13.39 -19.01 -4.73
N MET A 211 13.71 -19.20 -6.00
CA MET A 211 14.61 -18.27 -6.73
C MET A 211 13.93 -16.94 -6.97
N TRP A 212 12.64 -16.90 -7.29
CA TRP A 212 11.87 -15.65 -7.40
C TRP A 212 11.83 -14.86 -6.10
N THR A 213 11.64 -15.54 -4.97
CA THR A 213 11.67 -14.88 -3.65
C THR A 213 13.05 -14.33 -3.33
N ALA A 214 14.13 -15.06 -3.65
CA ALA A 214 15.50 -14.59 -3.46
C ALA A 214 15.84 -13.38 -4.35
N VAL A 215 15.46 -13.40 -5.63
CA VAL A 215 15.64 -12.28 -6.56
C VAL A 215 14.84 -11.06 -6.08
N GLY A 216 13.59 -11.25 -5.69
CA GLY A 216 12.73 -10.18 -5.15
C GLY A 216 13.33 -9.55 -3.88
N ALA A 217 13.81 -10.37 -2.94
CA ALA A 217 14.46 -9.90 -1.73
C ALA A 217 15.76 -9.13 -2.04
N ALA A 218 16.59 -9.62 -2.96
CA ALA A 218 17.80 -8.93 -3.39
C ALA A 218 17.49 -7.57 -4.02
N LEU A 219 16.50 -7.52 -4.92
CA LEU A 219 16.07 -6.26 -5.56
C LEU A 219 15.54 -5.25 -4.51
N LEU A 220 14.74 -5.71 -3.55
CA LEU A 220 14.27 -4.86 -2.45
C LEU A 220 15.42 -4.30 -1.62
N LEU A 221 16.39 -5.12 -1.26
CA LEU A 221 17.58 -4.68 -0.51
C LEU A 221 18.37 -3.62 -1.29
N VAL A 222 18.61 -3.84 -2.58
CA VAL A 222 19.28 -2.86 -3.45
C VAL A 222 18.48 -1.56 -3.50
N LEU A 223 17.17 -1.62 -3.66
CA LEU A 223 16.29 -0.47 -3.75
C LEU A 223 16.29 0.35 -2.44
N VAL A 224 16.23 -0.31 -1.30
CA VAL A 224 16.33 0.32 0.04
C VAL A 224 17.71 0.95 0.23
N ALA A 225 18.80 0.25 -0.15
CA ALA A 225 20.16 0.79 -0.04
C ALA A 225 20.36 2.03 -0.93
N LEU A 226 19.89 2.01 -2.18
CA LEU A 226 19.93 3.16 -3.08
C LEU A 226 19.11 4.34 -2.53
N SER A 227 17.94 4.07 -1.96
CA SER A 227 17.11 5.09 -1.33
C SER A 227 17.80 5.73 -0.12
N ALA A 228 18.42 4.92 0.73
CA ALA A 228 19.21 5.43 1.86
C ALA A 228 20.39 6.29 1.39
N LEU A 229 21.10 5.86 0.35
CA LEU A 229 22.17 6.65 -0.27
C LEU A 229 21.67 7.97 -0.85
N CYS A 230 20.49 7.99 -1.44
CA CYS A 230 19.85 9.23 -1.90
C CYS A 230 19.64 10.21 -0.74
N TYR A 231 19.05 9.78 0.37
CA TYR A 231 18.87 10.60 1.55
C TYR A 231 20.18 11.14 2.15
N LEU A 232 21.24 10.30 2.13
CA LEU A 232 22.55 10.69 2.67
C LEU A 232 23.29 11.69 1.79
N ARG A 233 23.18 11.57 0.46
CA ARG A 233 23.99 12.34 -0.51
C ARG A 233 23.31 13.59 -1.06
N ILE A 234 21.98 13.71 -0.95
CA ILE A 234 21.30 14.91 -1.45
C ILE A 234 21.71 16.13 -0.64
N GLY A 235 22.36 17.07 -1.32
CA GLY A 235 22.65 18.39 -0.79
C GLY A 235 21.33 19.16 -0.58
N VAL A 236 21.11 19.66 0.62
CA VAL A 236 20.02 20.61 0.86
C VAL A 236 20.53 21.95 0.36
N HIS A 237 20.23 22.29 -0.89
CA HIS A 237 20.33 23.67 -1.32
C HIS A 237 19.13 24.38 -0.69
N ALA A 238 19.44 25.20 0.32
CA ALA A 238 18.50 26.08 0.96
C ALA A 238 17.98 27.13 -0.03
#